data_fb07e275adfc05232e756d311dd04322
#
_entry.id   fb07e275adfc05232e756d311dd04322
#
_cell.length_a   1.000
_cell.length_b   1.000
_cell.length_c   1.000
_cell.angle_alpha   90.00
_cell.angle_beta   90.00
_cell.angle_gamma   90.00
#
_symmetry.space_group_name_H-M   'P 1'
#
loop_
_entity.id
_entity.type
_entity.pdbx_description
1 polymer ?
#
loop_
_entity_poly.entity_id
_entity_poly.type
_entity_poly.pdbx_seq_one_letter_code
_entity_poly.pdbx_strand_id
1 'polypeptide(L)'
;MLALGGFVAASIGHRASRADERAPKHGVTDTIELHADRLAAEVRRMVSSSDRHQSVPPEQLRRRVDNLKPGSYIDDVIVAQDSSLFRWPERTVGAVQVYVEPWSSAAAWDPTYVELARTAFVEWNDAGFPLRFNFLLDSAAADIKVRWRERFPPEDGQRIGVTERIHTSDFWIASARIEIATHDSVGRRIPARMVGGTLRHEIGHALGLNHANDATSVMYRESAATTISPSDRATLRLLYLVPPGSLR
;
A
#
# COMPACT_ATOMS: atom_id res chain seq x y z
N MET A 1 -11.73 3.16 23.99
CA MET A 1 -12.67 2.43 23.12
C MET A 1 -11.95 2.15 21.81
N LEU A 2 -11.75 0.87 21.50
CA LEU A 2 -10.89 0.35 20.44
C LEU A 2 -11.47 0.60 19.06
N ALA A 3 -10.69 1.23 18.18
CA ALA A 3 -10.98 1.31 16.76
C ALA A 3 -10.23 0.17 16.03
N LEU A 4 -10.96 -0.82 15.56
CA LEU A 4 -10.45 -1.91 14.72
C LEU A 4 -10.36 -1.39 13.27
N GLY A 5 -9.17 -1.05 12.81
CA GLY A 5 -8.88 -0.88 11.40
C GLY A 5 -8.76 -2.25 10.73
N GLY A 6 -9.79 -2.67 10.01
CA GLY A 6 -9.75 -3.93 9.26
C GLY A 6 -8.87 -3.81 8.02
N PHE A 7 -7.91 -4.70 7.90
CA PHE A 7 -7.12 -4.94 6.70
C PHE A 7 -7.95 -5.81 5.75
N VAL A 8 -8.28 -5.34 4.57
CA VAL A 8 -8.83 -6.19 3.51
C VAL A 8 -7.70 -6.51 2.53
N ALA A 9 -7.01 -7.62 2.79
CA ALA A 9 -6.22 -8.28 1.76
C ALA A 9 -7.20 -9.10 0.91
N ALA A 10 -7.47 -8.69 -0.31
CA ALA A 10 -8.25 -9.47 -1.25
C ALA A 10 -7.43 -10.66 -1.72
N SER A 11 -7.59 -11.79 -1.05
CA SER A 11 -7.10 -13.08 -1.51
C SER A 11 -8.14 -13.67 -2.49
N ILE A 12 -7.79 -13.81 -3.76
CA ILE A 12 -8.63 -14.49 -4.77
C ILE A 12 -8.50 -16.00 -4.56
N GLY A 13 -9.40 -16.53 -3.74
CA GLY A 13 -9.61 -17.98 -3.62
C GLY A 13 -10.70 -18.45 -4.58
N HIS A 14 -10.35 -19.34 -5.50
CA HIS A 14 -11.30 -20.03 -6.35
C HIS A 14 -12.28 -20.90 -5.52
N ARG A 15 -13.55 -20.62 -5.65
CA ARG A 15 -14.61 -21.58 -5.30
C ARG A 15 -15.67 -21.61 -6.39
N ALA A 16 -15.72 -22.71 -7.10
CA ALA A 16 -16.79 -23.01 -8.05
C ALA A 16 -18.09 -23.32 -7.31
N SER A 17 -19.19 -22.67 -7.71
CA SER A 17 -20.54 -23.15 -7.43
C SER A 17 -21.52 -22.73 -8.50
N ARG A 18 -22.41 -23.64 -8.76
CA ARG A 18 -23.39 -23.85 -9.84
C ARG A 18 -24.32 -22.67 -10.11
N ALA A 19 -24.74 -22.69 -11.39
CA ALA A 19 -25.66 -21.83 -12.09
C ALA A 19 -26.99 -21.54 -11.35
N ASP A 20 -27.44 -20.28 -11.47
CA ASP A 20 -28.82 -19.99 -11.77
C ASP A 20 -28.90 -18.78 -12.72
N GLU A 21 -29.84 -18.87 -13.65
CA GLU A 21 -30.01 -18.10 -14.88
C GLU A 21 -30.77 -16.81 -14.58
N ARG A 22 -30.18 -15.62 -14.85
CA ARG A 22 -30.92 -14.43 -15.29
C ARG A 22 -30.00 -13.30 -15.81
N ALA A 23 -30.12 -13.04 -17.12
CA ALA A 23 -29.94 -11.79 -17.88
C ALA A 23 -28.70 -10.89 -17.64
N PRO A 24 -28.10 -10.34 -18.71
CA PRO A 24 -26.71 -9.83 -18.72
C PRO A 24 -26.59 -8.43 -18.14
N LYS A 25 -25.80 -8.30 -17.07
CA LYS A 25 -25.16 -7.03 -16.71
C LYS A 25 -23.70 -7.10 -17.12
N HIS A 26 -23.46 -7.09 -18.42
CA HIS A 26 -22.12 -6.92 -18.96
C HIS A 26 -21.72 -5.45 -18.89
N GLY A 27 -20.53 -5.16 -18.41
CA GLY A 27 -19.81 -3.95 -18.73
C GLY A 27 -18.78 -3.39 -17.75
N VAL A 28 -18.87 -3.63 -16.45
CA VAL A 28 -17.97 -2.97 -15.48
C VAL A 28 -17.01 -3.94 -14.81
N THR A 29 -17.46 -5.14 -14.49
CA THR A 29 -16.63 -6.16 -13.82
C THR A 29 -15.55 -6.74 -14.74
N ASP A 30 -15.89 -7.00 -16.02
CA ASP A 30 -14.94 -7.54 -17.00
C ASP A 30 -13.78 -6.58 -17.30
N THR A 31 -14.02 -5.26 -17.23
CA THR A 31 -12.97 -4.26 -17.48
C THR A 31 -11.97 -4.18 -16.33
N ILE A 32 -12.41 -4.43 -15.10
CA ILE A 32 -11.55 -4.41 -13.90
C ILE A 32 -10.67 -5.66 -13.85
N GLU A 33 -11.24 -6.83 -14.15
CA GLU A 33 -10.48 -8.10 -14.21
C GLU A 33 -9.47 -8.11 -15.36
N LEU A 34 -9.85 -7.65 -16.55
CA LEU A 34 -8.92 -7.52 -17.69
C LEU A 34 -7.78 -6.52 -17.41
N HIS A 35 -8.03 -5.48 -16.61
CA HIS A 35 -6.99 -4.52 -16.25
C HIS A 35 -6.04 -5.07 -15.19
N ALA A 36 -6.55 -5.80 -14.21
CA ALA A 36 -5.75 -6.51 -13.21
C ALA A 36 -4.87 -7.58 -13.84
N ASP A 37 -5.40 -8.36 -14.79
CA ASP A 37 -4.65 -9.39 -15.52
C ASP A 37 -3.57 -8.79 -16.45
N ARG A 38 -3.85 -7.65 -17.08
CA ARG A 38 -2.85 -6.92 -17.88
C ARG A 38 -1.71 -6.38 -17.01
N LEU A 39 -2.03 -5.74 -15.90
CA LEU A 39 -1.03 -5.26 -14.93
C LEU A 39 -0.21 -6.40 -14.37
N ALA A 40 -0.84 -7.51 -13.97
CA ALA A 40 -0.14 -8.70 -13.51
C ALA A 40 0.77 -9.31 -14.58
N ALA A 41 0.33 -9.32 -15.84
CA ALA A 41 1.13 -9.80 -16.97
C ALA A 41 2.30 -8.85 -17.32
N GLU A 42 2.11 -7.54 -17.14
CA GLU A 42 3.14 -6.53 -17.37
C GLU A 42 4.20 -6.56 -16.28
N VAL A 43 3.78 -6.68 -15.01
CA VAL A 43 4.69 -6.89 -13.87
C VAL A 43 5.46 -8.21 -14.02
N ARG A 44 4.81 -9.30 -14.42
CA ARG A 44 5.50 -10.58 -14.74
C ARG A 44 6.53 -10.42 -15.85
N ARG A 45 6.25 -9.63 -16.88
CA ARG A 45 7.22 -9.35 -17.97
C ARG A 45 8.39 -8.50 -17.50
N MET A 46 8.14 -7.48 -16.67
CA MET A 46 9.19 -6.65 -16.09
C MET A 46 10.09 -7.43 -15.13
N VAL A 47 9.50 -8.29 -14.30
CA VAL A 47 10.22 -9.16 -13.35
C VAL A 47 10.98 -10.26 -14.12
N SER A 48 10.42 -10.83 -15.20
CA SER A 48 11.08 -11.90 -15.97
C SER A 48 12.24 -11.42 -16.85
N SER A 49 12.34 -10.12 -17.12
CA SER A 49 13.42 -9.55 -17.93
C SER A 49 14.65 -9.12 -17.15
N SER A 50 14.51 -8.82 -15.85
CA SER A 50 15.62 -8.29 -15.04
C SER A 50 16.14 -9.22 -13.95
N ASP A 51 15.32 -10.16 -13.43
CA ASP A 51 15.78 -11.07 -12.39
C ASP A 51 14.98 -12.37 -12.43
N ARG A 52 15.61 -13.44 -12.88
CA ARG A 52 15.24 -14.77 -12.39
C ARG A 52 15.69 -14.84 -10.94
N HIS A 53 14.92 -14.26 -10.07
CA HIS A 53 15.11 -14.47 -8.65
C HIS A 53 14.88 -15.95 -8.38
N GLN A 54 15.98 -16.69 -8.19
CA GLN A 54 15.91 -17.99 -7.55
C GLN A 54 15.16 -17.74 -6.23
N SER A 55 14.03 -18.40 -6.05
CA SER A 55 13.28 -18.32 -4.79
C SER A 55 14.26 -18.64 -3.67
N VAL A 56 14.53 -17.65 -2.83
CA VAL A 56 15.43 -17.85 -1.68
C VAL A 56 14.72 -18.78 -0.72
N PRO A 57 15.36 -19.87 -0.29
CA PRO A 57 14.78 -20.78 0.70
C PRO A 57 14.31 -20.03 1.94
N PRO A 58 13.15 -20.37 2.54
CA PRO A 58 12.59 -19.66 3.69
C PRO A 58 13.58 -19.49 4.85
N GLU A 59 14.42 -20.50 5.13
CA GLU A 59 15.43 -20.42 6.16
C GLU A 59 16.53 -19.37 5.90
N GLN A 60 16.92 -19.21 4.62
CA GLN A 60 17.89 -18.18 4.26
C GLN A 60 17.28 -16.78 4.36
N LEU A 61 16.01 -16.66 3.99
CA LEU A 61 15.27 -15.41 4.14
C LEU A 61 15.14 -15.02 5.61
N ARG A 62 14.75 -15.97 6.47
CA ARG A 62 14.71 -15.76 7.94
C ARG A 62 16.06 -15.28 8.48
N ARG A 63 17.15 -15.97 8.17
CA ARG A 63 18.50 -15.58 8.63
C ARG A 63 18.88 -14.17 8.19
N ARG A 64 18.53 -13.77 6.96
CA ARG A 64 18.79 -12.41 6.48
C ARG A 64 17.98 -11.38 7.26
N VAL A 65 16.69 -11.64 7.48
CA VAL A 65 15.83 -10.79 8.30
C VAL A 65 16.38 -10.65 9.72
N ASP A 66 16.70 -11.77 10.38
CA ASP A 66 17.21 -11.77 11.76
C ASP A 66 18.51 -10.97 11.92
N ASN A 67 19.38 -11.00 10.92
CA ASN A 67 20.64 -10.24 10.94
C ASN A 67 20.42 -8.73 10.71
N LEU A 68 19.36 -8.33 10.04
CA LEU A 68 19.12 -6.95 9.62
C LEU A 68 18.06 -6.23 10.46
N LYS A 69 17.31 -6.95 11.31
CA LYS A 69 16.14 -6.40 12.01
C LYS A 69 16.39 -5.43 13.17
N PRO A 70 17.58 -5.27 13.77
CA PRO A 70 17.76 -4.32 14.88
C PRO A 70 17.27 -2.91 14.52
N GLY A 71 16.42 -2.34 15.38
CA GLY A 71 15.83 -1.01 15.18
C GLY A 71 14.64 -0.95 14.23
N SER A 72 14.18 -2.11 13.72
CA SER A 72 12.98 -2.22 12.87
C SER A 72 11.86 -2.96 13.60
N TYR A 73 10.63 -2.82 13.13
CA TYR A 73 9.46 -3.62 13.54
C TYR A 73 9.08 -4.66 12.47
N ILE A 74 10.05 -5.21 11.76
CA ILE A 74 9.79 -6.18 10.68
C ILE A 74 9.07 -7.43 11.18
N ASP A 75 9.26 -7.81 12.45
CA ASP A 75 8.55 -8.93 13.06
C ASP A 75 7.04 -8.68 13.11
N ASP A 76 6.59 -7.44 13.38
CA ASP A 76 5.18 -7.06 13.32
C ASP A 76 4.62 -7.19 11.89
N VAL A 77 5.42 -6.78 10.88
CA VAL A 77 5.05 -6.91 9.46
C VAL A 77 4.89 -8.37 9.07
N ILE A 78 5.83 -9.23 9.47
CA ILE A 78 5.81 -10.67 9.18
C ILE A 78 4.58 -11.33 9.80
N VAL A 79 4.28 -11.01 11.06
CA VAL A 79 3.09 -11.56 11.76
C VAL A 79 1.81 -11.11 11.06
N ALA A 80 1.70 -9.84 10.71
CA ALA A 80 0.49 -9.30 10.10
C ALA A 80 0.25 -9.78 8.64
N GLN A 81 1.29 -10.27 7.96
CA GLN A 81 1.27 -10.73 6.56
C GLN A 81 1.42 -12.25 6.43
N ASP A 82 1.02 -13.00 7.44
CA ASP A 82 1.06 -14.47 7.44
C ASP A 82 2.42 -15.05 7.04
N SER A 83 3.47 -14.53 7.65
CA SER A 83 4.87 -14.89 7.40
C SER A 83 5.34 -14.59 5.96
N SER A 84 4.79 -13.56 5.34
CA SER A 84 5.14 -13.17 3.97
C SER A 84 5.64 -11.74 3.92
N LEU A 85 6.56 -11.48 2.99
CA LEU A 85 7.09 -10.14 2.72
C LEU A 85 6.69 -9.73 1.30
N PHE A 86 5.97 -8.62 1.19
CA PHE A 86 5.53 -8.03 -0.08
C PHE A 86 6.25 -6.71 -0.31
N ARG A 87 6.78 -6.51 -1.51
CA ARG A 87 7.40 -5.24 -1.91
C ARG A 87 7.27 -4.98 -3.40
N TRP A 88 7.51 -3.78 -3.83
CA TRP A 88 7.63 -3.47 -5.25
C TRP A 88 8.90 -4.08 -5.85
N PRO A 89 8.86 -4.49 -7.13
CA PRO A 89 10.07 -4.89 -7.84
C PRO A 89 11.02 -3.71 -7.98
N GLU A 90 12.32 -4.00 -7.89
CA GLU A 90 13.35 -3.01 -8.22
C GLU A 90 13.25 -2.70 -9.71
N ARG A 91 13.11 -1.44 -10.02
CA ARG A 91 13.11 -0.95 -11.39
C ARG A 91 14.45 -0.33 -11.66
N THR A 92 15.30 -1.04 -12.40
CA THR A 92 16.62 -0.54 -12.82
C THR A 92 16.50 0.63 -13.80
N VAL A 93 15.38 0.69 -14.54
CA VAL A 93 15.02 1.80 -15.42
C VAL A 93 13.58 2.19 -15.13
N GLY A 94 13.40 3.38 -14.58
CA GLY A 94 12.08 3.94 -14.31
C GLY A 94 11.75 4.09 -12.82
N ALA A 95 10.60 4.64 -12.56
CA ALA A 95 10.07 4.93 -11.23
C ALA A 95 8.70 4.27 -11.05
N VAL A 96 8.24 4.13 -9.82
CA VAL A 96 6.85 3.81 -9.52
C VAL A 96 6.00 5.01 -9.93
N GLN A 97 5.04 4.77 -10.81
CA GLN A 97 4.17 5.81 -11.35
C GLN A 97 3.07 6.13 -10.34
N VAL A 98 2.97 7.37 -9.94
CA VAL A 98 2.02 7.83 -8.92
C VAL A 98 1.05 8.83 -9.52
N TYR A 99 -0.24 8.57 -9.35
CA TYR A 99 -1.29 9.53 -9.62
C TYR A 99 -1.89 10.02 -8.30
N VAL A 100 -1.89 11.33 -8.11
CA VAL A 100 -2.62 11.97 -7.02
C VAL A 100 -3.78 12.74 -7.66
N GLU A 101 -5.00 12.39 -7.29
CA GLU A 101 -6.21 13.02 -7.83
C GLU A 101 -6.15 14.54 -7.60
N PRO A 102 -6.12 15.35 -8.70
CA PRO A 102 -5.84 16.78 -8.60
C PRO A 102 -7.04 17.61 -8.15
N TRP A 103 -8.23 17.01 -8.15
CA TRP A 103 -9.48 17.63 -7.75
C TRP A 103 -10.47 16.58 -7.25
N SER A 104 -11.31 16.94 -6.27
CA SER A 104 -12.38 16.09 -5.76
C SER A 104 -13.61 16.92 -5.40
N SER A 105 -14.79 16.33 -5.58
CA SER A 105 -16.06 16.88 -5.11
C SER A 105 -16.34 16.60 -3.63
N ALA A 106 -15.45 15.89 -2.93
CA ALA A 106 -15.59 15.62 -1.51
C ALA A 106 -15.66 16.93 -0.71
N ALA A 107 -16.65 17.02 0.18
CA ALA A 107 -16.82 18.22 1.00
C ALA A 107 -15.51 18.55 1.76
N ALA A 108 -15.22 19.84 1.88
CA ALA A 108 -14.00 20.37 2.51
C ALA A 108 -12.67 19.83 1.92
N TRP A 109 -12.69 19.27 0.71
CA TRP A 109 -11.46 18.98 -0.01
C TRP A 109 -10.67 20.28 -0.25
N ASP A 110 -9.36 20.19 -0.15
CA ASP A 110 -8.46 21.35 -0.26
C ASP A 110 -7.34 21.04 -1.26
N PRO A 111 -7.03 21.91 -2.25
CA PRO A 111 -5.95 21.69 -3.21
C PRO A 111 -4.59 21.42 -2.58
N THR A 112 -4.34 21.92 -1.37
CA THR A 112 -3.09 21.67 -0.63
C THR A 112 -2.88 20.19 -0.28
N TYR A 113 -3.94 19.37 -0.28
CA TYR A 113 -3.84 17.93 -0.03
C TYR A 113 -3.03 17.21 -1.10
N VAL A 114 -3.03 17.70 -2.34
CA VAL A 114 -2.19 17.18 -3.43
C VAL A 114 -0.70 17.34 -3.09
N GLU A 115 -0.32 18.50 -2.57
CA GLU A 115 1.07 18.77 -2.16
C GLU A 115 1.45 18.02 -0.88
N LEU A 116 0.51 17.82 0.05
CA LEU A 116 0.74 16.95 1.21
C LEU A 116 1.02 15.51 0.78
N ALA A 117 0.30 14.98 -0.21
CA ALA A 117 0.54 13.65 -0.75
C ALA A 117 1.91 13.56 -1.41
N ARG A 118 2.27 14.50 -2.27
CA ARG A 118 3.60 14.55 -2.93
C ARG A 118 4.73 14.62 -1.92
N THR A 119 4.59 15.49 -0.92
CA THR A 119 5.56 15.61 0.17
C THR A 119 5.73 14.30 0.93
N ALA A 120 4.64 13.61 1.24
CA ALA A 120 4.70 12.33 1.94
C ALA A 120 5.46 11.25 1.13
N PHE A 121 5.28 11.18 -0.21
CA PHE A 121 6.07 10.29 -1.07
C PHE A 121 7.56 10.67 -1.06
N VAL A 122 7.89 11.97 -1.11
CA VAL A 122 9.29 12.43 -1.06
C VAL A 122 9.92 12.05 0.28
N GLU A 123 9.25 12.25 1.39
CA GLU A 123 9.75 11.89 2.72
C GLU A 123 9.99 10.38 2.89
N TRP A 124 9.14 9.53 2.30
CA TRP A 124 9.41 8.10 2.23
C TRP A 124 10.62 7.80 1.33
N ASN A 125 10.77 8.50 0.22
CA ASN A 125 11.93 8.34 -0.65
C ASN A 125 13.25 8.62 0.07
N ASP A 126 13.26 9.58 1.00
CA ASP A 126 14.41 9.93 1.85
C ASP A 126 14.74 8.85 2.90
N ALA A 127 13.91 7.81 3.03
CA ALA A 127 14.24 6.65 3.86
C ALA A 127 15.42 5.83 3.31
N GLY A 128 15.83 6.06 2.06
CA GLY A 128 17.02 5.43 1.47
C GLY A 128 16.79 3.99 0.99
N PHE A 129 15.67 3.74 0.36
CA PHE A 129 15.36 2.48 -0.33
C PHE A 129 15.38 2.66 -1.87
N PRO A 130 15.45 1.58 -2.68
CA PRO A 130 15.84 1.68 -4.09
C PRO A 130 14.76 2.19 -5.06
N LEU A 131 13.56 2.53 -4.59
CA LEU A 131 12.50 3.04 -5.46
C LEU A 131 12.62 4.56 -5.65
N ARG A 132 12.05 5.03 -6.76
CA ARG A 132 11.78 6.44 -7.06
C ARG A 132 10.33 6.57 -7.48
N PHE A 133 9.74 7.74 -7.26
CA PHE A 133 8.38 8.05 -7.64
C PHE A 133 8.36 9.06 -8.78
N ASN A 134 7.47 8.83 -9.74
CA ASN A 134 7.20 9.77 -10.82
C ASN A 134 5.70 10.10 -10.81
N PHE A 135 5.35 11.38 -10.74
CA PHE A 135 3.96 11.81 -10.65
C PHE A 135 3.36 12.01 -12.04
N LEU A 136 2.25 11.32 -12.30
CA LEU A 136 1.51 11.37 -13.55
C LEU A 136 0.26 12.25 -13.42
N LEU A 137 -0.15 12.81 -14.54
CA LEU A 137 -1.44 13.49 -14.68
C LEU A 137 -2.58 12.53 -15.07
N ASP A 138 -2.24 11.38 -15.69
CA ASP A 138 -3.19 10.35 -16.08
C ASP A 138 -3.15 9.17 -15.10
N SER A 139 -4.31 8.84 -14.55
CA SER A 139 -4.46 7.72 -13.62
C SER A 139 -4.36 6.35 -14.29
N ALA A 140 -4.57 6.25 -15.61
CA ALA A 140 -4.61 4.96 -16.31
C ALA A 140 -3.25 4.24 -16.27
N ALA A 141 -2.15 5.01 -16.32
CA ALA A 141 -0.79 4.49 -16.31
C ALA A 141 -0.16 4.44 -14.90
N ALA A 142 -0.90 4.78 -13.85
CA ALA A 142 -0.34 4.86 -12.51
C ALA A 142 -0.33 3.50 -11.79
N ASP A 143 0.80 3.20 -11.17
CA ASP A 143 0.99 2.05 -10.28
C ASP A 143 0.33 2.28 -8.91
N ILE A 144 0.45 3.51 -8.38
CA ILE A 144 -0.18 3.95 -7.12
C ILE A 144 -1.16 5.07 -7.44
N LYS A 145 -2.39 4.96 -6.91
CA LYS A 145 -3.44 5.96 -7.09
C LYS A 145 -3.89 6.48 -5.75
N VAL A 146 -3.77 7.80 -5.53
CA VAL A 146 -4.29 8.49 -4.35
C VAL A 146 -5.58 9.20 -4.72
N ARG A 147 -6.65 8.93 -3.97
CA ARG A 147 -7.97 9.50 -4.17
C ARG A 147 -8.51 10.08 -2.89
N TRP A 148 -9.49 10.97 -3.03
CA TRP A 148 -10.13 11.65 -1.93
C TRP A 148 -11.58 11.20 -1.82
N ARG A 149 -12.06 11.11 -0.58
CA ARG A 149 -13.47 10.86 -0.30
C ARG A 149 -13.94 11.74 0.84
N GLU A 150 -15.25 11.92 0.97
CA GLU A 150 -15.77 12.72 2.07
C GLU A 150 -15.54 12.02 3.41
N ARG A 151 -15.99 10.77 3.56
CA ARG A 151 -15.83 9.93 4.75
C ARG A 151 -15.95 8.46 4.41
N PHE A 152 -15.47 7.61 5.29
CA PHE A 152 -15.72 6.18 5.24
C PHE A 152 -17.09 5.86 5.86
N PRO A 153 -17.73 4.72 5.47
CA PRO A 153 -18.97 4.25 6.07
C PRO A 153 -18.80 4.06 7.59
N PRO A 154 -19.87 4.27 8.40
CA PRO A 154 -19.80 4.13 9.86
C PRO A 154 -19.38 2.74 10.34
N GLU A 155 -19.66 1.69 9.58
CA GLU A 155 -19.24 0.31 9.82
C GLU A 155 -17.72 0.12 9.77
N ASP A 156 -17.01 1.00 9.08
CA ASP A 156 -15.54 1.02 9.03
C ASP A 156 -14.90 1.65 10.28
N GLY A 157 -15.71 2.07 11.25
CA GLY A 157 -15.26 2.68 12.49
C GLY A 157 -14.74 4.10 12.31
N GLN A 158 -13.59 4.41 12.92
CA GLN A 158 -12.98 5.74 12.83
C GLN A 158 -11.92 5.86 11.72
N ARG A 159 -12.04 5.04 10.68
CA ARG A 159 -11.10 5.06 9.57
C ARG A 159 -11.12 6.40 8.86
N ILE A 160 -9.93 6.95 8.59
CA ILE A 160 -9.74 8.18 7.82
C ILE A 160 -8.82 7.98 6.61
N GLY A 161 -8.22 6.81 6.47
CA GLY A 161 -7.45 6.36 5.32
C GLY A 161 -7.59 4.86 5.10
N VAL A 162 -7.32 4.40 3.89
CA VAL A 162 -7.21 2.99 3.54
C VAL A 162 -6.27 2.81 2.35
N THR A 163 -5.51 1.72 2.40
CA THR A 163 -4.67 1.26 1.28
C THR A 163 -5.06 -0.15 0.88
N GLU A 164 -5.39 -0.32 -0.38
CA GLU A 164 -5.57 -1.61 -1.03
C GLU A 164 -4.35 -1.89 -1.91
N ARG A 165 -3.82 -3.12 -1.86
CA ARG A 165 -2.69 -3.57 -2.67
C ARG A 165 -3.09 -4.79 -3.47
N ILE A 166 -2.67 -4.83 -4.73
CA ILE A 166 -2.68 -6.04 -5.54
C ILE A 166 -1.25 -6.56 -5.61
N HIS A 167 -1.07 -7.83 -5.36
CA HIS A 167 0.24 -8.49 -5.45
C HIS A 167 0.17 -9.77 -6.30
N THR A 168 1.31 -10.14 -6.85
CA THR A 168 1.46 -11.37 -7.61
C THR A 168 1.62 -12.58 -6.68
N SER A 169 1.49 -13.79 -7.22
CA SER A 169 1.80 -15.04 -6.52
C SER A 169 3.24 -15.12 -6.00
N ASP A 170 4.15 -14.33 -6.60
CA ASP A 170 5.57 -14.28 -6.25
C ASP A 170 5.87 -13.13 -5.26
N PHE A 171 4.85 -12.65 -4.55
CA PHE A 171 4.93 -11.66 -3.48
C PHE A 171 5.34 -10.23 -3.93
N TRP A 172 5.31 -9.94 -5.23
CA TRP A 172 5.53 -8.58 -5.72
C TRP A 172 4.26 -7.74 -5.64
N ILE A 173 4.37 -6.51 -5.17
CA ILE A 173 3.29 -5.54 -5.28
C ILE A 173 3.19 -5.09 -6.74
N ALA A 174 2.00 -5.20 -7.31
CA ALA A 174 1.71 -4.84 -8.70
C ALA A 174 1.03 -3.48 -8.81
N SER A 175 0.12 -3.16 -7.89
CA SER A 175 -0.54 -1.85 -7.82
C SER A 175 -1.00 -1.55 -6.40
N ALA A 176 -1.24 -0.26 -6.12
CA ALA A 176 -1.86 0.18 -4.87
C ALA A 176 -2.88 1.30 -5.12
N ARG A 177 -3.92 1.31 -4.28
CA ARG A 177 -4.91 2.38 -4.23
C ARG A 177 -5.00 2.89 -2.81
N ILE A 178 -4.88 4.19 -2.66
CA ILE A 178 -4.98 4.90 -1.40
C ILE A 178 -6.23 5.78 -1.45
N GLU A 179 -7.08 5.70 -0.44
CA GLU A 179 -8.20 6.62 -0.26
C GLU A 179 -8.06 7.34 1.08
N ILE A 180 -8.24 8.65 1.04
CA ILE A 180 -8.13 9.53 2.22
C ILE A 180 -9.44 10.29 2.39
N ALA A 181 -9.99 10.29 3.61
CA ALA A 181 -11.18 11.05 3.95
C ALA A 181 -10.87 12.50 4.29
N THR A 182 -11.82 13.41 3.99
CA THR A 182 -11.78 14.81 4.42
C THR A 182 -12.50 15.03 5.76
N HIS A 183 -13.39 14.09 6.14
CA HIS A 183 -14.15 14.10 7.39
C HIS A 183 -14.01 12.76 8.12
N ASP A 184 -14.09 12.82 9.45
CA ASP A 184 -14.17 11.62 10.28
C ASP A 184 -15.56 10.96 10.20
N SER A 185 -15.74 9.82 10.89
CA SER A 185 -16.99 9.05 10.88
C SER A 185 -18.20 9.81 11.44
N VAL A 186 -17.99 10.85 12.23
CA VAL A 186 -19.06 11.70 12.78
C VAL A 186 -19.25 13.02 12.00
N GLY A 187 -18.58 13.16 10.85
CA GLY A 187 -18.74 14.29 9.93
C GLY A 187 -17.95 15.55 10.33
N ARG A 188 -16.96 15.45 11.21
CA ARG A 188 -16.07 16.59 11.52
C ARG A 188 -14.93 16.64 10.51
N ARG A 189 -14.61 17.84 10.04
CA ARG A 189 -13.47 18.07 9.13
C ARG A 189 -12.17 17.60 9.77
N ILE A 190 -11.38 16.83 9.04
CA ILE A 190 -10.06 16.37 9.45
C ILE A 190 -9.06 17.52 9.24
N PRO A 191 -8.28 17.91 10.26
CA PRO A 191 -7.25 18.94 10.11
C PRO A 191 -6.17 18.52 9.10
N ALA A 192 -5.65 19.46 8.30
CA ALA A 192 -4.65 19.19 7.25
C ALA A 192 -3.41 18.42 7.76
N ARG A 193 -2.94 18.73 8.99
CA ARG A 193 -1.83 17.98 9.59
C ARG A 193 -2.13 16.50 9.78
N MET A 194 -3.39 16.15 10.10
CA MET A 194 -3.82 14.76 10.23
C MET A 194 -3.95 14.10 8.86
N VAL A 195 -4.47 14.82 7.86
CA VAL A 195 -4.46 14.36 6.46
C VAL A 195 -3.03 14.01 6.03
N GLY A 196 -2.05 14.87 6.32
CA GLY A 196 -0.63 14.62 6.03
C GLY A 196 -0.06 13.41 6.78
N GLY A 197 -0.42 13.22 8.05
CA GLY A 197 -0.05 12.04 8.84
C GLY A 197 -0.64 10.75 8.25
N THR A 198 -1.94 10.78 7.93
CA THR A 198 -2.64 9.65 7.31
C THR A 198 -2.05 9.31 5.94
N LEU A 199 -1.70 10.31 5.12
CA LEU A 199 -1.02 10.07 3.84
C LEU A 199 0.29 9.31 4.02
N ARG A 200 1.13 9.69 5.00
CA ARG A 200 2.37 8.96 5.31
C ARG A 200 2.10 7.52 5.73
N HIS A 201 1.10 7.32 6.57
CA HIS A 201 0.65 6.00 7.03
C HIS A 201 0.22 5.12 5.83
N GLU A 202 -0.69 5.62 5.02
CA GLU A 202 -1.24 4.87 3.89
C GLU A 202 -0.18 4.60 2.81
N ILE A 203 0.71 5.55 2.56
CA ILE A 203 1.85 5.34 1.64
C ILE A 203 2.78 4.25 2.20
N GLY A 204 3.02 4.21 3.52
CA GLY A 204 3.76 3.12 4.15
C GLY A 204 3.16 1.75 3.84
N HIS A 205 1.83 1.62 3.93
CA HIS A 205 1.13 0.41 3.50
C HIS A 205 1.32 0.13 2.00
N ALA A 206 1.18 1.14 1.15
CA ALA A 206 1.40 0.99 -0.29
C ALA A 206 2.81 0.52 -0.62
N LEU A 207 3.81 0.81 0.22
CA LEU A 207 5.20 0.38 0.08
C LEU A 207 5.48 -1.02 0.65
N GLY A 208 4.52 -1.67 1.27
CA GLY A 208 4.66 -3.03 1.80
C GLY A 208 4.74 -3.12 3.33
N LEU A 209 4.78 -1.99 4.04
CA LEU A 209 4.76 -1.98 5.50
C LEU A 209 3.39 -2.39 6.05
N ASN A 210 3.37 -2.80 7.31
CA ASN A 210 2.18 -3.05 8.09
C ASN A 210 2.23 -2.24 9.40
N HIS A 211 1.19 -2.37 10.23
CA HIS A 211 1.15 -1.64 11.49
C HIS A 211 2.34 -2.03 12.39
N ALA A 212 2.89 -1.04 13.06
CA ALA A 212 3.86 -1.18 14.13
C ALA A 212 3.17 -1.19 15.50
N ASN A 213 3.78 -1.85 16.49
CA ASN A 213 3.34 -1.80 17.89
C ASN A 213 3.94 -0.62 18.67
N ASP A 214 4.70 0.26 18.02
CA ASP A 214 5.32 1.46 18.59
C ASP A 214 4.47 2.70 18.30
N ALA A 215 3.96 3.36 19.34
CA ALA A 215 3.12 4.56 19.21
C ALA A 215 3.87 5.78 18.62
N THR A 216 5.19 5.77 18.56
CA THR A 216 5.99 6.83 17.91
C THR A 216 6.09 6.65 16.40
N SER A 217 5.76 5.46 15.89
CA SER A 217 5.75 5.13 14.46
C SER A 217 4.55 5.77 13.77
N VAL A 218 4.77 6.28 12.55
CA VAL A 218 3.65 6.68 11.70
C VAL A 218 2.78 5.48 11.32
N MET A 219 3.34 4.27 11.36
CA MET A 219 2.62 3.03 11.09
C MET A 219 1.90 2.43 12.31
N TYR A 220 1.91 3.12 13.46
CA TYR A 220 1.07 2.69 14.57
C TYR A 220 -0.41 2.80 14.20
N ARG A 221 -1.22 1.79 14.56
CA ARG A 221 -2.62 1.69 14.11
C ARG A 221 -3.49 2.91 14.44
N GLU A 222 -3.29 3.51 15.61
CA GLU A 222 -4.00 4.69 16.09
C GLU A 222 -3.07 5.90 16.10
N SER A 223 -2.22 6.02 15.07
CA SER A 223 -1.13 6.97 15.08
C SER A 223 -1.63 8.41 15.12
N ALA A 224 -1.18 9.14 16.13
CA ALA A 224 -1.16 10.61 16.14
C ALA A 224 0.16 11.15 15.55
N ALA A 225 1.13 10.29 15.22
CA ALA A 225 2.39 10.68 14.63
C ALA A 225 2.16 11.23 13.22
N THR A 226 2.81 12.35 12.94
CA THR A 226 2.72 13.01 11.63
C THR A 226 4.04 12.94 10.85
N THR A 227 5.04 12.24 11.38
CA THR A 227 6.38 12.12 10.81
C THR A 227 6.81 10.65 10.77
N ILE A 228 7.57 10.30 9.74
CA ILE A 228 8.13 8.96 9.57
C ILE A 228 9.24 8.78 10.60
N SER A 229 9.11 7.80 11.49
CA SER A 229 10.07 7.52 12.55
C SER A 229 11.36 6.84 12.04
N PRO A 230 12.42 6.78 12.85
CA PRO A 230 13.61 5.99 12.52
C PRO A 230 13.31 4.50 12.34
N SER A 231 12.40 3.91 13.12
CA SER A 231 11.99 2.51 13.01
C SER A 231 11.20 2.24 11.74
N ASP A 232 10.34 3.17 11.29
CA ASP A 232 9.64 3.10 10.00
C ASP A 232 10.66 3.02 8.85
N ARG A 233 11.65 3.93 8.85
CA ARG A 233 12.71 3.97 7.85
C ARG A 233 13.56 2.71 7.86
N ALA A 234 13.91 2.21 9.04
CA ALA A 234 14.70 0.99 9.19
C ALA A 234 13.93 -0.23 8.66
N THR A 235 12.63 -0.34 8.98
CA THR A 235 11.78 -1.44 8.52
C THR A 235 11.62 -1.40 7.00
N LEU A 236 11.38 -0.23 6.41
CA LEU A 236 11.27 -0.09 4.96
C LEU A 236 12.58 -0.47 4.26
N ARG A 237 13.72 0.03 4.73
CA ARG A 237 15.04 -0.33 4.17
C ARG A 237 15.28 -1.84 4.23
N LEU A 238 14.99 -2.46 5.37
CA LEU A 238 15.15 -3.91 5.53
C LEU A 238 14.27 -4.66 4.54
N LEU A 239 12.99 -4.28 4.42
CA LEU A 239 12.05 -4.90 3.50
C LEU A 239 12.57 -4.90 2.05
N TYR A 240 13.30 -3.85 1.65
CA TYR A 240 13.87 -3.72 0.31
C TYR A 240 15.29 -4.29 0.16
N LEU A 241 15.97 -4.66 1.25
CA LEU A 241 17.24 -5.38 1.23
C LEU A 241 17.09 -6.91 1.12
N VAL A 242 15.88 -7.41 1.38
CA VAL A 242 15.57 -8.83 1.27
C VAL A 242 14.64 -9.09 0.09
N PRO A 243 14.69 -10.27 -0.56
CA PRO A 243 13.73 -10.63 -1.59
C PRO A 243 12.32 -10.74 -0.96
N PRO A 244 11.25 -10.47 -1.74
CA PRO A 244 9.90 -10.81 -1.30
C PRO A 244 9.75 -12.33 -1.24
N GLY A 245 8.81 -12.80 -0.44
CA GLY A 245 8.61 -14.25 -0.32
C GLY A 245 7.97 -14.67 0.98
N SER A 246 7.73 -15.97 1.10
CA SER A 246 7.28 -16.59 2.34
C SER A 246 8.46 -16.98 3.22
N LEU A 247 8.27 -16.79 4.52
CA LEU A 247 9.20 -17.26 5.55
C LEU A 247 8.76 -18.63 6.13
N ARG A 248 7.74 -19.27 5.56
CA ARG A 248 7.25 -20.62 5.93
C ARG A 248 7.81 -21.68 4.99
#